data_851a4e12d3302ba43415292357313038
#
_entry.id   851a4e12d3302ba43415292357313038
#
_cell.length_a   1.000
_cell.length_b   1.000
_cell.length_c   1.000
_cell.angle_alpha   90.00
_cell.angle_beta   90.00
_cell.angle_gamma   90.00
#
_symmetry.space_group_name_H-M   'P 1'
#
loop_
_entity.id
_entity.type
_entity.pdbx_description
1 polymer ?
#
loop_
_entity_poly.entity_id
_entity_poly.type
_entity_poly.pdbx_seq_one_letter_code
_entity_poly.pdbx_strand_id
1 'polypeptide(L)'
;MSYMMCSRIIFPANEKREELVIHAISSVHIESSWKMLTDSAEIILPRRIKYFAGKDLKEMLSAGDQVKIELGYDGDLYTEFEGYISLIGWGVPVTIRCEDEMSKLKRTTVSYSAKNVTLKKLLADVAKDYEVKTNYDAELGAVRYSSKTVAEIFDDIRKKTNLHCYFIGKVLYCGNVYSEKVDTKKVKIVLEKNAVSQDLNETNGEFQVKVVSIGAGGKKLEAKAGVEGSEVYNLTYNEKGKSIKVEDLKTFAKDFYESLKKQKYRGGVELFGVPVVHHGMTIDLKSEVTPEMNGCYYVEKVTKDFRDDATYRQKIDLGGRAE
;
A
#
# COMPACT_ATOMS: atom_id res chain seq x y z
N MET A 1 33.29 1.04 6.00
CA MET A 1 32.75 -0.33 6.02
C MET A 1 32.04 -0.57 4.71
N SER A 2 32.29 -1.69 4.07
CA SER A 2 31.56 -2.10 2.86
C SER A 2 30.46 -3.05 3.32
N TYR A 3 29.20 -2.72 3.02
CA TYR A 3 28.07 -3.60 3.29
C TYR A 3 27.87 -4.54 2.11
N MET A 4 27.75 -5.84 2.39
CA MET A 4 27.45 -6.84 1.37
C MET A 4 25.94 -7.01 1.26
N MET A 5 25.37 -6.66 0.12
CA MET A 5 23.95 -6.84 -0.15
C MET A 5 23.61 -8.32 -0.25
N CYS A 6 22.51 -8.70 0.38
CA CYS A 6 22.02 -10.08 0.42
C CYS A 6 20.55 -10.14 0.00
N SER A 7 20.18 -11.18 -0.72
CA SER A 7 18.82 -11.47 -1.13
C SER A 7 18.47 -12.92 -0.92
N ARG A 8 17.20 -13.18 -0.64
CA ARG A 8 16.65 -14.52 -0.54
C ARG A 8 15.20 -14.50 -1.05
N ILE A 9 14.96 -15.16 -2.18
CA ILE A 9 13.64 -15.35 -2.73
C ILE A 9 13.20 -16.77 -2.40
N ILE A 10 12.12 -16.89 -1.65
CA ILE A 10 11.61 -18.15 -1.13
C ILE A 10 10.28 -18.43 -1.81
N PHE A 11 10.20 -19.58 -2.47
CA PHE A 11 8.96 -20.16 -2.95
C PHE A 11 8.65 -21.35 -2.06
N PRO A 12 7.70 -21.26 -1.12
CA PRO A 12 7.36 -22.33 -0.18
C PRO A 12 7.02 -23.63 -0.90
N ALA A 13 7.20 -24.76 -0.21
CA ALA A 13 6.82 -26.07 -0.72
C ALA A 13 5.34 -26.10 -1.13
N ASN A 14 5.04 -26.83 -2.21
CA ASN A 14 3.68 -27.05 -2.67
C ASN A 14 3.54 -28.51 -3.15
N GLU A 15 2.40 -28.90 -3.71
CA GLU A 15 2.13 -30.26 -4.17
C GLU A 15 3.10 -30.76 -5.26
N LYS A 16 3.77 -29.85 -5.99
CA LYS A 16 4.62 -30.17 -7.13
C LYS A 16 6.11 -30.17 -6.80
N ARG A 17 6.53 -29.47 -5.73
CA ARG A 17 7.94 -29.29 -5.37
C ARG A 17 8.14 -29.02 -3.89
N GLU A 18 9.34 -29.31 -3.40
CA GLU A 18 9.86 -28.83 -2.13
C GLU A 18 10.08 -27.32 -2.16
N GLU A 19 10.40 -26.73 -1.01
CA GLU A 19 10.77 -25.33 -0.93
C GLU A 19 11.94 -25.01 -1.88
N LEU A 20 11.75 -23.93 -2.67
CA LEU A 20 12.80 -23.43 -3.55
C LEU A 20 13.29 -22.09 -3.06
N VAL A 21 14.59 -21.99 -2.80
CA VAL A 21 15.25 -20.75 -2.36
C VAL A 21 16.26 -20.31 -3.41
N ILE A 22 16.12 -19.07 -3.88
CA ILE A 22 17.03 -18.45 -4.85
C ILE A 22 17.73 -17.26 -4.19
N HIS A 23 19.06 -17.27 -4.17
CA HIS A 23 19.88 -16.18 -3.65
C HIS A 23 20.43 -15.27 -4.74
N ALA A 24 20.64 -15.81 -5.95
CA ALA A 24 21.18 -15.06 -7.09
C ALA A 24 20.04 -14.47 -7.92
N ILE A 25 19.89 -13.16 -7.88
CA ILE A 25 18.92 -12.41 -8.65
C ILE A 25 19.62 -11.26 -9.39
N SER A 26 19.09 -10.83 -10.54
CA SER A 26 19.56 -9.62 -11.21
C SER A 26 18.93 -8.38 -10.62
N SER A 27 17.62 -8.42 -10.38
CA SER A 27 16.94 -7.31 -9.70
C SER A 27 15.65 -7.75 -9.03
N VAL A 28 15.25 -6.96 -8.03
CA VAL A 28 13.90 -6.93 -7.47
C VAL A 28 13.43 -5.49 -7.45
N HIS A 29 12.22 -5.27 -7.94
CA HIS A 29 11.49 -4.02 -7.81
C HIS A 29 10.20 -4.27 -7.04
N ILE A 30 9.96 -3.53 -5.95
CA ILE A 30 8.76 -3.65 -5.12
C ILE A 30 8.08 -2.28 -5.07
N GLU A 31 6.78 -2.27 -5.26
CA GLU A 31 5.97 -1.07 -5.17
C GLU A 31 4.76 -1.33 -4.26
N SER A 32 4.62 -0.51 -3.22
CA SER A 32 3.53 -0.61 -2.25
C SER A 32 2.96 0.75 -1.88
N SER A 33 1.62 0.85 -1.76
CA SER A 33 0.95 2.11 -1.44
C SER A 33 -0.48 1.89 -0.95
N TRP A 34 -0.93 2.72 -0.01
CA TRP A 34 -2.35 2.74 0.40
C TRP A 34 -3.32 3.07 -0.72
N LYS A 35 -2.87 3.84 -1.71
CA LYS A 35 -3.71 4.24 -2.86
C LYS A 35 -3.88 3.14 -3.87
N MET A 36 -2.96 2.19 -3.91
CA MET A 36 -3.00 1.05 -4.80
C MET A 36 -3.86 -0.06 -4.19
N LEU A 37 -4.65 -0.72 -5.02
CA LEU A 37 -5.44 -1.88 -4.59
C LEU A 37 -4.55 -3.07 -4.26
N THR A 38 -3.37 -3.16 -4.86
CA THR A 38 -2.47 -4.30 -4.81
C THR A 38 -1.04 -3.81 -4.73
N ASP A 39 -0.29 -4.30 -3.77
CA ASP A 39 1.16 -4.19 -3.77
C ASP A 39 1.76 -5.18 -4.76
N SER A 40 2.84 -4.81 -5.41
CA SER A 40 3.45 -5.61 -6.46
C SER A 40 4.96 -5.76 -6.28
N ALA A 41 5.48 -6.88 -6.80
CA ALA A 41 6.91 -7.08 -6.93
C ALA A 41 7.24 -7.67 -8.29
N GLU A 42 8.37 -7.25 -8.85
CA GLU A 42 8.95 -7.84 -10.06
C GLU A 42 10.36 -8.35 -9.75
N ILE A 43 10.60 -9.62 -10.03
CA ILE A 43 11.88 -10.30 -9.82
C ILE A 43 12.45 -10.61 -11.20
N ILE A 44 13.69 -10.19 -11.45
CA ILE A 44 14.42 -10.56 -12.65
C ILE A 44 15.54 -11.52 -12.26
N LEU A 45 15.50 -12.73 -12.83
CA LEU A 45 16.52 -13.74 -12.59
C LEU A 45 17.69 -13.57 -13.57
N PRO A 46 18.92 -13.96 -13.19
CA PRO A 46 20.07 -13.91 -14.08
C PRO A 46 19.84 -14.71 -15.37
N ARG A 47 20.37 -14.21 -16.48
CA ARG A 47 20.20 -14.82 -17.81
C ARG A 47 20.61 -16.31 -17.88
N ARG A 48 21.53 -16.75 -17.01
CA ARG A 48 22.06 -18.13 -16.99
C ARG A 48 21.31 -19.06 -16.05
N ILE A 49 20.33 -18.55 -15.27
CA ILE A 49 19.55 -19.34 -14.33
C ILE A 49 18.36 -19.99 -15.08
N LYS A 50 18.63 -21.05 -15.81
CA LYS A 50 17.59 -21.83 -16.49
C LYS A 50 17.20 -23.07 -15.72
N TYR A 51 18.17 -23.67 -15.04
CA TYR A 51 17.99 -24.89 -14.28
C TYR A 51 18.36 -24.65 -12.82
N PHE A 52 17.54 -25.16 -11.93
CA PHE A 52 17.83 -25.20 -10.50
C PHE A 52 17.76 -26.64 -10.02
N ALA A 53 18.83 -27.10 -9.34
CA ALA A 53 18.93 -28.49 -8.90
C ALA A 53 18.69 -29.54 -10.01
N GLY A 54 19.08 -29.24 -11.26
CA GLY A 54 18.92 -30.12 -12.41
C GLY A 54 17.51 -30.15 -13.04
N LYS A 55 16.57 -29.35 -12.52
CA LYS A 55 15.20 -29.21 -13.08
C LYS A 55 15.03 -27.89 -13.79
N ASP A 56 14.17 -27.86 -14.82
CA ASP A 56 13.77 -26.62 -15.49
C ASP A 56 12.86 -25.81 -14.57
N LEU A 57 13.15 -24.51 -14.41
CA LEU A 57 12.32 -23.60 -13.62
C LEU A 57 10.86 -23.57 -14.08
N LYS A 58 10.60 -23.83 -15.37
CA LYS A 58 9.23 -23.91 -15.91
C LYS A 58 8.42 -25.05 -15.32
N GLU A 59 9.08 -26.11 -14.90
CA GLU A 59 8.43 -27.24 -14.24
C GLU A 59 8.19 -26.99 -12.76
N MET A 60 8.94 -26.05 -12.17
CA MET A 60 8.96 -25.78 -10.74
C MET A 60 8.05 -24.62 -10.32
N LEU A 61 7.88 -23.60 -11.18
CA LEU A 61 7.16 -22.39 -10.86
C LEU A 61 5.90 -22.23 -11.72
N SER A 62 4.82 -21.82 -11.07
CA SER A 62 3.53 -21.58 -11.72
C SER A 62 2.89 -20.29 -11.20
N ALA A 63 2.05 -19.66 -12.01
CA ALA A 63 1.21 -18.57 -11.54
C ALA A 63 0.29 -19.08 -10.40
N GLY A 64 0.21 -18.30 -9.32
CA GLY A 64 -0.49 -18.65 -8.09
C GLY A 64 0.41 -19.25 -7.00
N ASP A 65 1.66 -19.60 -7.31
CA ASP A 65 2.61 -20.03 -6.28
C ASP A 65 2.92 -18.87 -5.32
N GLN A 66 3.05 -19.21 -4.04
CA GLN A 66 3.43 -18.26 -3.00
C GLN A 66 4.90 -17.86 -3.15
N VAL A 67 5.20 -16.61 -2.85
CA VAL A 67 6.55 -16.05 -2.86
C VAL A 67 6.79 -15.17 -1.64
N LYS A 68 7.99 -15.25 -1.10
CA LYS A 68 8.50 -14.35 -0.08
C LYS A 68 9.82 -13.77 -0.54
N ILE A 69 9.97 -12.47 -0.45
CA ILE A 69 11.17 -11.74 -0.84
C ILE A 69 11.80 -11.16 0.42
N GLU A 70 13.03 -11.53 0.66
CA GLU A 70 13.84 -11.02 1.77
C GLU A 70 15.10 -10.37 1.20
N LEU A 71 15.35 -9.14 1.64
CA LEU A 71 16.48 -8.33 1.23
C LEU A 71 17.19 -7.76 2.46
N GLY A 72 18.49 -7.48 2.34
CA GLY A 72 19.24 -6.92 3.45
C GLY A 72 20.73 -6.75 3.18
N TYR A 73 21.49 -6.63 4.25
CA TYR A 73 22.94 -6.46 4.22
C TYR A 73 23.61 -7.40 5.20
N ASP A 74 24.81 -7.89 4.86
CA ASP A 74 25.70 -8.68 5.72
C ASP A 74 25.05 -9.93 6.37
N GLY A 75 24.01 -10.46 5.73
CA GLY A 75 23.24 -11.61 6.20
C GLY A 75 22.00 -11.26 7.04
N ASP A 76 21.84 -10.02 7.46
CA ASP A 76 20.62 -9.52 8.11
C ASP A 76 19.54 -9.28 7.03
N LEU A 77 18.63 -10.22 6.92
CA LEU A 77 17.56 -10.21 5.93
C LEU A 77 16.22 -9.80 6.55
N TYR A 78 15.52 -8.93 5.85
CA TYR A 78 14.18 -8.45 6.22
C TYR A 78 13.17 -8.86 5.16
N THR A 79 11.99 -9.26 5.59
CA THR A 79 10.87 -9.53 4.68
C THR A 79 10.40 -8.22 4.07
N GLU A 80 10.56 -8.09 2.76
CA GLU A 80 10.20 -6.90 2.01
C GLU A 80 8.90 -7.06 1.23
N PHE A 81 8.55 -8.29 0.87
CA PHE A 81 7.32 -8.61 0.17
C PHE A 81 6.90 -10.06 0.44
N GLU A 82 5.60 -10.28 0.61
CA GLU A 82 4.96 -11.58 0.60
C GLU A 82 3.74 -11.54 -0.31
N GLY A 83 3.59 -12.56 -1.15
CA GLY A 83 2.46 -12.60 -2.09
C GLY A 83 2.46 -13.84 -2.97
N TYR A 84 1.97 -13.68 -4.19
CA TYR A 84 1.74 -14.76 -5.14
C TYR A 84 2.23 -14.38 -6.52
N ILE A 85 2.77 -15.34 -7.26
CA ILE A 85 3.15 -15.15 -8.65
C ILE A 85 1.88 -14.85 -9.47
N SER A 86 1.84 -13.70 -10.11
CA SER A 86 0.76 -13.30 -11.02
C SER A 86 1.08 -13.69 -12.48
N LEU A 87 2.35 -13.52 -12.87
CA LEU A 87 2.81 -13.80 -14.24
C LEU A 87 4.28 -14.21 -14.22
N ILE A 88 4.65 -15.15 -15.10
CA ILE A 88 6.04 -15.50 -15.38
C ILE A 88 6.32 -15.27 -16.86
N GLY A 89 7.25 -14.38 -17.15
CA GLY A 89 7.81 -14.16 -18.48
C GLY A 89 9.03 -15.08 -18.68
N TRP A 90 8.85 -16.13 -19.47
CA TRP A 90 9.89 -17.11 -19.77
C TRP A 90 10.88 -16.65 -20.86
N GLY A 91 11.15 -15.36 -20.91
CA GLY A 91 12.19 -14.81 -21.76
C GLY A 91 13.60 -15.00 -21.16
N VAL A 92 14.57 -14.30 -21.75
CA VAL A 92 15.93 -14.21 -21.22
C VAL A 92 16.28 -12.73 -21.07
N PRO A 93 16.29 -12.23 -19.83
CA PRO A 93 16.15 -12.92 -18.54
C PRO A 93 14.70 -13.36 -18.23
N VAL A 94 14.54 -14.28 -17.27
CA VAL A 94 13.24 -14.67 -16.75
C VAL A 94 12.73 -13.57 -15.82
N THR A 95 11.47 -13.16 -16.01
CA THR A 95 10.81 -12.14 -15.20
C THR A 95 9.63 -12.75 -14.44
N ILE A 96 9.56 -12.58 -13.13
CA ILE A 96 8.48 -13.07 -12.28
C ILE A 96 7.77 -11.87 -11.69
N ARG A 97 6.49 -11.69 -12.00
CA ARG A 97 5.64 -10.66 -11.40
C ARG A 97 4.80 -11.26 -10.30
N CYS A 98 4.75 -10.57 -9.20
CA CYS A 98 4.06 -10.99 -7.99
C CYS A 98 3.09 -9.90 -7.52
N GLU A 99 2.03 -10.33 -6.88
CA GLU A 99 1.03 -9.47 -6.24
C GLU A 99 0.78 -9.97 -4.81
N ASP A 100 0.39 -9.08 -3.92
CA ASP A 100 0.06 -9.38 -2.52
C ASP A 100 -1.18 -10.30 -2.38
N GLU A 101 -1.77 -10.38 -1.19
CA GLU A 101 -2.98 -11.17 -0.92
C GLU A 101 -4.17 -10.76 -1.80
N MET A 102 -4.20 -9.54 -2.34
CA MET A 102 -5.24 -9.08 -3.27
C MET A 102 -5.28 -9.92 -4.55
N SER A 103 -4.18 -10.54 -4.94
CA SER A 103 -4.11 -11.49 -6.07
C SER A 103 -5.16 -12.60 -5.97
N LYS A 104 -5.46 -13.10 -4.78
CA LYS A 104 -6.53 -14.08 -4.55
C LYS A 104 -7.90 -13.45 -4.75
N LEU A 105 -8.12 -12.27 -4.20
CA LEU A 105 -9.41 -11.57 -4.27
C LEU A 105 -9.74 -11.07 -5.68
N LYS A 106 -8.73 -10.80 -6.52
CA LYS A 106 -8.90 -10.54 -7.95
C LYS A 106 -9.45 -11.76 -8.73
N ARG A 107 -9.24 -12.96 -8.21
CA ARG A 107 -9.70 -14.23 -8.81
C ARG A 107 -10.93 -14.81 -8.11
N THR A 108 -11.27 -14.31 -6.93
CA THR A 108 -12.44 -14.77 -6.18
C THR A 108 -13.69 -14.03 -6.66
N THR A 109 -14.57 -14.74 -7.35
CA THR A 109 -15.84 -14.21 -7.86
C THR A 109 -16.96 -14.48 -6.87
N VAL A 110 -17.77 -13.45 -6.58
CA VAL A 110 -18.92 -13.54 -5.68
C VAL A 110 -20.18 -12.96 -6.33
N SER A 111 -21.33 -13.50 -5.94
CA SER A 111 -22.64 -12.90 -6.18
C SER A 111 -23.21 -12.48 -4.84
N TYR A 112 -23.52 -11.19 -4.68
CA TYR A 112 -23.98 -10.62 -3.43
C TYR A 112 -25.14 -9.68 -3.65
N SER A 113 -26.20 -9.79 -2.85
CA SER A 113 -27.36 -8.89 -2.93
C SER A 113 -27.88 -8.61 -1.53
N ALA A 114 -28.04 -7.32 -1.22
CA ALA A 114 -28.66 -6.88 0.01
C ALA A 114 -29.49 -5.62 -0.23
N LYS A 115 -30.64 -5.49 0.44
CA LYS A 115 -31.51 -4.30 0.36
C LYS A 115 -30.93 -3.12 1.15
N ASN A 116 -30.22 -3.45 2.24
CA ASN A 116 -29.51 -2.48 3.05
C ASN A 116 -28.30 -3.15 3.67
N VAL A 117 -27.12 -2.61 3.48
CA VAL A 117 -25.87 -3.18 3.97
C VAL A 117 -24.90 -2.08 4.40
N THR A 118 -24.20 -2.31 5.49
CA THR A 118 -23.10 -1.45 5.93
C THR A 118 -21.79 -1.91 5.31
N LEU A 119 -20.81 -1.00 5.25
CA LEU A 119 -19.47 -1.29 4.74
C LEU A 119 -18.84 -2.48 5.47
N LYS A 120 -18.86 -2.47 6.82
CA LYS A 120 -18.29 -3.56 7.63
C LYS A 120 -18.92 -4.92 7.32
N LYS A 121 -20.25 -4.94 7.19
CA LYS A 121 -20.97 -6.16 6.86
C LYS A 121 -20.59 -6.67 5.46
N LEU A 122 -20.56 -5.78 4.47
CA LEU A 122 -20.16 -6.15 3.12
C LEU A 122 -18.74 -6.72 3.07
N LEU A 123 -17.77 -6.02 3.69
CA LEU A 123 -16.37 -6.48 3.73
C LEU A 123 -16.24 -7.85 4.39
N ALA A 124 -16.92 -8.07 5.54
CA ALA A 124 -16.91 -9.35 6.23
C ALA A 124 -17.56 -10.48 5.40
N ASP A 125 -18.58 -10.17 4.60
CA ASP A 125 -19.27 -11.17 3.78
C ASP A 125 -18.49 -11.54 2.52
N VAL A 126 -17.73 -10.60 1.91
CA VAL A 126 -17.02 -10.86 0.65
C VAL A 126 -15.56 -11.26 0.85
N ALA A 127 -14.94 -10.91 1.98
CA ALA A 127 -13.55 -11.23 2.32
C ALA A 127 -13.46 -12.11 3.57
N LYS A 128 -14.25 -13.20 3.62
CA LYS A 128 -14.45 -14.06 4.81
C LYS A 128 -13.18 -14.67 5.38
N ASP A 129 -12.19 -14.90 4.55
CA ASP A 129 -10.94 -15.58 4.91
C ASP A 129 -9.90 -14.63 5.52
N TYR A 130 -10.26 -13.34 5.66
CA TYR A 130 -9.34 -12.30 6.11
C TYR A 130 -9.86 -11.58 7.35
N GLU A 131 -8.94 -11.19 8.22
CA GLU A 131 -9.20 -10.18 9.24
C GLU A 131 -9.40 -8.83 8.55
N VAL A 132 -10.56 -8.17 8.81
CA VAL A 132 -10.90 -6.87 8.23
C VAL A 132 -10.82 -5.79 9.29
N LYS A 133 -10.05 -4.74 9.03
CA LYS A 133 -9.93 -3.54 9.88
C LYS A 133 -10.46 -2.31 9.15
N THR A 134 -11.43 -1.64 9.75
CA THR A 134 -11.94 -0.34 9.29
C THR A 134 -12.48 0.47 10.46
N ASN A 135 -12.19 1.77 10.45
CA ASN A 135 -12.75 2.72 11.42
C ASN A 135 -14.09 3.29 10.96
N TYR A 136 -14.50 2.98 9.73
CA TYR A 136 -15.72 3.51 9.11
C TYR A 136 -16.75 2.42 8.92
N ASP A 137 -18.02 2.77 9.15
CA ASP A 137 -19.14 1.87 8.91
C ASP A 137 -20.24 2.61 8.15
N ALA A 138 -19.92 2.95 6.89
CA ALA A 138 -20.85 3.66 6.01
C ALA A 138 -22.02 2.76 5.62
N GLU A 139 -23.24 3.30 5.59
CA GLU A 139 -24.40 2.62 5.04
C GLU A 139 -24.41 2.71 3.52
N LEU A 140 -24.15 1.59 2.85
CA LEU A 140 -24.07 1.54 1.38
C LEU A 140 -25.44 1.47 0.70
N GLY A 141 -26.51 1.25 1.48
CA GLY A 141 -27.87 1.07 0.96
C GLY A 141 -28.05 -0.26 0.24
N ALA A 142 -28.85 -0.27 -0.82
CA ALA A 142 -29.06 -1.45 -1.63
C ALA A 142 -27.86 -1.70 -2.56
N VAL A 143 -27.31 -2.90 -2.48
CA VAL A 143 -26.22 -3.34 -3.37
C VAL A 143 -26.58 -4.65 -4.05
N ARG A 144 -26.16 -4.77 -5.31
CA ARG A 144 -26.29 -5.99 -6.08
C ARG A 144 -25.05 -6.19 -6.95
N TYR A 145 -24.32 -7.25 -6.67
CA TYR A 145 -23.17 -7.71 -7.44
C TYR A 145 -23.49 -9.07 -8.03
N SER A 146 -23.33 -9.23 -9.33
CA SER A 146 -23.54 -10.50 -10.03
C SER A 146 -22.23 -10.91 -10.69
N SER A 147 -21.66 -12.01 -10.23
CA SER A 147 -20.41 -12.55 -10.75
C SER A 147 -19.27 -11.51 -10.82
N LYS A 148 -19.13 -10.71 -9.77
CA LYS A 148 -18.06 -9.72 -9.63
C LYS A 148 -16.91 -10.30 -8.82
N THR A 149 -15.67 -9.95 -9.19
CA THR A 149 -14.53 -10.25 -8.32
C THR A 149 -14.58 -9.38 -7.05
N VAL A 150 -14.02 -9.89 -5.96
CA VAL A 150 -13.97 -9.11 -4.71
C VAL A 150 -13.18 -7.82 -4.89
N ALA A 151 -12.12 -7.84 -5.69
CA ALA A 151 -11.36 -6.65 -6.05
C ALA A 151 -12.19 -5.59 -6.81
N GLU A 152 -13.08 -6.01 -7.73
CA GLU A 152 -14.02 -5.09 -8.39
C GLU A 152 -15.04 -4.49 -7.40
N ILE A 153 -15.45 -5.24 -6.38
CA ILE A 153 -16.30 -4.74 -5.31
C ILE A 153 -15.56 -3.68 -4.48
N PHE A 154 -14.28 -3.89 -4.17
CA PHE A 154 -13.46 -2.89 -3.47
C PHE A 154 -13.27 -1.61 -4.28
N ASP A 155 -13.11 -1.73 -5.59
CA ASP A 155 -13.05 -0.55 -6.47
C ASP A 155 -14.39 0.21 -6.51
N ASP A 156 -15.52 -0.50 -6.46
CA ASP A 156 -16.86 0.10 -6.34
C ASP A 156 -17.04 0.79 -4.96
N ILE A 157 -16.56 0.17 -3.87
CA ILE A 157 -16.52 0.81 -2.54
C ILE A 157 -15.71 2.10 -2.61
N ARG A 158 -14.52 2.06 -3.19
CA ARG A 158 -13.67 3.26 -3.35
C ARG A 158 -14.40 4.37 -4.10
N LYS A 159 -15.06 4.06 -5.21
CA LYS A 159 -15.84 5.04 -6.00
C LYS A 159 -17.01 5.64 -5.23
N LYS A 160 -17.68 4.86 -4.39
CA LYS A 160 -18.84 5.30 -3.61
C LYS A 160 -18.47 6.05 -2.36
N THR A 161 -17.42 5.61 -1.66
CA THR A 161 -17.09 6.07 -0.30
C THR A 161 -15.78 6.83 -0.21
N ASN A 162 -14.94 6.83 -1.25
CA ASN A 162 -13.55 7.32 -1.24
C ASN A 162 -12.64 6.57 -0.25
N LEU A 163 -13.09 5.41 0.27
CA LEU A 163 -12.27 4.56 1.12
C LEU A 163 -11.45 3.60 0.27
N HIS A 164 -10.21 3.41 0.64
CA HIS A 164 -9.28 2.53 -0.05
C HIS A 164 -9.15 1.22 0.70
N CYS A 165 -9.22 0.09 -0.01
CA CYS A 165 -8.96 -1.23 0.52
C CYS A 165 -7.56 -1.68 0.09
N TYR A 166 -6.74 -2.12 1.04
CA TYR A 166 -5.37 -2.56 0.83
C TYR A 166 -4.98 -3.60 1.88
N PHE A 167 -3.93 -4.36 1.62
CA PHE A 167 -3.39 -5.31 2.57
C PHE A 167 -2.15 -4.76 3.29
N ILE A 168 -1.99 -5.13 4.56
CA ILE A 168 -0.72 -5.14 5.26
C ILE A 168 -0.53 -6.55 5.81
N GLY A 169 0.41 -7.28 5.23
CA GLY A 169 0.51 -8.72 5.43
C GLY A 169 -0.78 -9.42 5.01
N LYS A 170 -1.43 -10.12 5.94
CA LYS A 170 -2.71 -10.84 5.69
C LYS A 170 -3.93 -10.12 6.25
N VAL A 171 -3.79 -8.90 6.73
CA VAL A 171 -4.89 -8.10 7.26
C VAL A 171 -5.38 -7.13 6.20
N LEU A 172 -6.67 -7.18 5.90
CA LEU A 172 -7.34 -6.28 4.97
C LEU A 172 -7.75 -5.00 5.70
N TYR A 173 -7.22 -3.87 5.28
CA TYR A 173 -7.62 -2.56 5.76
C TYR A 173 -8.57 -1.89 4.76
N CYS A 174 -9.54 -1.15 5.29
CA CYS A 174 -10.38 -0.28 4.49
C CYS A 174 -10.53 1.07 5.20
N GLY A 175 -9.99 2.14 4.61
CA GLY A 175 -9.96 3.45 5.27
C GLY A 175 -9.54 4.61 4.38
N ASN A 176 -9.44 5.78 4.99
CA ASN A 176 -8.90 6.98 4.36
C ASN A 176 -7.37 6.92 4.32
N VAL A 177 -6.78 7.33 3.21
CA VAL A 177 -5.34 7.24 2.96
C VAL A 177 -4.48 8.05 3.93
N TYR A 178 -4.99 9.17 4.47
CA TYR A 178 -4.17 10.13 5.23
C TYR A 178 -4.55 10.27 6.71
N SER A 179 -5.53 9.54 7.20
CA SER A 179 -6.09 9.77 8.55
C SER A 179 -5.93 8.60 9.50
N GLU A 180 -5.38 7.48 9.06
CA GLU A 180 -5.32 6.27 9.88
C GLU A 180 -3.89 5.88 10.21
N LYS A 181 -3.62 5.71 11.51
CA LYS A 181 -2.40 5.06 11.99
C LYS A 181 -2.60 3.56 11.87
N VAL A 182 -2.08 2.97 10.82
CA VAL A 182 -2.20 1.53 10.57
C VAL A 182 -1.10 0.76 11.30
N ASP A 183 0.11 1.32 11.33
CA ASP A 183 1.23 0.79 12.11
C ASP A 183 1.72 1.83 13.11
N THR A 184 1.94 1.40 14.34
CA THR A 184 2.47 2.25 15.42
C THR A 184 3.97 2.42 15.36
N LYS A 185 4.67 1.67 14.49
CA LYS A 185 6.11 1.80 14.31
C LYS A 185 6.45 3.15 13.69
N LYS A 186 7.29 3.89 14.41
CA LYS A 186 7.83 5.17 13.96
C LYS A 186 9.30 4.98 13.58
N VAL A 187 9.62 5.22 12.31
CA VAL A 187 11.00 5.16 11.82
C VAL A 187 11.60 6.55 11.87
N LYS A 188 12.76 6.70 12.53
CA LYS A 188 13.48 7.96 12.57
C LYS A 188 14.43 8.09 11.39
N ILE A 189 14.30 9.16 10.63
CA ILE A 189 15.13 9.48 9.48
C ILE A 189 15.78 10.84 9.71
N VAL A 190 17.10 10.87 9.65
CA VAL A 190 17.88 12.11 9.65
C VAL A 190 18.41 12.28 8.23
N LEU A 191 17.96 13.34 7.52
CA LEU A 191 18.25 13.53 6.10
C LEU A 191 19.75 13.44 5.80
N GLU A 192 20.56 14.17 6.54
CA GLU A 192 22.01 14.25 6.33
C GLU A 192 22.76 12.95 6.62
N LYS A 193 22.11 11.97 7.29
CA LYS A 193 22.74 10.70 7.69
C LYS A 193 22.16 9.50 6.94
N ASN A 194 20.86 9.51 6.67
CA ASN A 194 20.15 8.36 6.14
C ASN A 194 19.74 8.51 4.68
N ALA A 195 19.50 9.77 4.21
CA ALA A 195 19.06 10.00 2.85
C ALA A 195 20.22 9.95 1.85
N VAL A 196 19.95 9.31 0.72
CA VAL A 196 20.81 9.33 -0.47
C VAL A 196 20.45 10.55 -1.31
N SER A 197 19.15 10.81 -1.43
CA SER A 197 18.60 11.98 -2.12
C SER A 197 17.23 12.34 -1.56
N GLN A 198 16.76 13.53 -1.86
CA GLN A 198 15.42 13.99 -1.56
C GLN A 198 14.88 14.87 -2.68
N ASP A 199 13.57 14.81 -2.89
CA ASP A 199 12.81 15.67 -3.80
C ASP A 199 11.65 16.37 -3.08
N LEU A 200 11.89 16.77 -1.81
CA LEU A 200 10.90 17.45 -0.99
C LEU A 200 10.70 18.90 -1.49
N ASN A 201 9.51 19.18 -1.96
CA ASN A 201 9.16 20.48 -2.51
C ASN A 201 8.17 21.20 -1.58
N GLU A 202 8.36 22.50 -1.41
CA GLU A 202 7.38 23.32 -0.72
C GLU A 202 6.10 23.41 -1.54
N THR A 203 4.96 23.19 -0.89
CA THR A 203 3.66 23.31 -1.55
C THR A 203 3.09 24.71 -1.33
N ASN A 204 2.46 25.25 -2.35
CA ASN A 204 1.75 26.53 -2.25
C ASN A 204 0.42 26.43 -1.45
N GLY A 205 0.06 25.23 -0.98
CA GLY A 205 -1.16 25.00 -0.20
C GLY A 205 -2.46 25.09 -1.00
N GLU A 206 -2.36 25.12 -2.34
CA GLU A 206 -3.55 25.13 -3.22
C GLU A 206 -4.06 23.70 -3.43
N PHE A 207 -5.01 23.31 -2.61
CA PHE A 207 -5.71 22.02 -2.72
C PHE A 207 -7.14 22.17 -2.19
N GLN A 208 -7.98 21.19 -2.51
CA GLN A 208 -9.36 21.09 -2.04
C GLN A 208 -9.55 19.80 -1.25
N VAL A 209 -10.23 19.86 -0.14
CA VAL A 209 -10.69 18.69 0.61
C VAL A 209 -12.17 18.49 0.31
N LYS A 210 -12.52 17.28 -0.11
CA LYS A 210 -13.90 16.83 -0.34
C LYS A 210 -14.21 15.71 0.64
N VAL A 211 -15.18 15.95 1.51
CA VAL A 211 -15.64 14.98 2.51
C VAL A 211 -17.01 14.47 2.16
N VAL A 212 -17.18 13.16 2.26
CA VAL A 212 -18.43 12.46 1.98
C VAL A 212 -18.87 11.70 3.21
N SER A 213 -20.15 11.74 3.53
CA SER A 213 -20.82 10.83 4.46
C SER A 213 -21.94 10.09 3.73
N ILE A 214 -22.09 8.80 4.03
CA ILE A 214 -23.16 7.98 3.47
C ILE A 214 -24.00 7.48 4.63
N GLY A 215 -25.25 7.96 4.68
CA GLY A 215 -26.24 7.63 5.70
C GLY A 215 -27.22 6.59 5.26
N ALA A 216 -28.27 6.41 6.07
CA ALA A 216 -29.33 5.42 5.86
C ALA A 216 -29.91 5.47 4.44
N GLY A 217 -30.09 4.30 3.85
CA GLY A 217 -30.59 4.17 2.48
C GLY A 217 -29.60 4.61 1.38
N GLY A 218 -28.30 4.79 1.73
CA GLY A 218 -27.27 5.19 0.76
C GLY A 218 -27.30 6.69 0.43
N LYS A 219 -28.02 7.51 1.19
CA LYS A 219 -28.08 8.97 0.99
C LYS A 219 -26.70 9.57 1.24
N LYS A 220 -26.17 10.23 0.20
CA LYS A 220 -24.86 10.85 0.22
C LYS A 220 -24.97 12.32 0.62
N LEU A 221 -24.20 12.72 1.65
CA LEU A 221 -23.95 14.11 2.00
C LEU A 221 -22.51 14.45 1.63
N GLU A 222 -22.26 15.68 1.27
CA GLU A 222 -20.96 16.13 0.78
C GLU A 222 -20.66 17.54 1.27
N ALA A 223 -19.41 17.78 1.65
CA ALA A 223 -18.88 19.11 1.94
C ALA A 223 -17.48 19.26 1.33
N LYS A 224 -17.10 20.50 1.05
CA LYS A 224 -15.80 20.87 0.49
C LYS A 224 -15.18 22.00 1.29
N ALA A 225 -13.85 22.02 1.35
CA ALA A 225 -13.06 23.11 1.89
C ALA A 225 -11.77 23.28 1.05
N GLY A 226 -11.24 24.50 0.98
CA GLY A 226 -10.02 24.80 0.23
C GLY A 226 -10.28 25.48 -1.12
N VAL A 227 -9.27 25.45 -2.01
CA VAL A 227 -9.26 26.16 -3.28
C VAL A 227 -9.95 25.34 -4.36
N GLU A 228 -10.97 25.91 -5.00
CA GLU A 228 -11.70 25.22 -6.07
C GLU A 228 -10.82 25.12 -7.32
N GLY A 229 -10.89 23.95 -7.99
CA GLY A 229 -10.10 23.67 -9.21
C GLY A 229 -8.68 23.15 -8.95
N SER A 230 -8.26 23.06 -7.68
CA SER A 230 -6.96 22.48 -7.30
C SER A 230 -7.03 20.96 -7.09
N GLU A 231 -5.91 20.33 -6.72
CA GLU A 231 -5.85 18.91 -6.36
C GLU A 231 -6.86 18.57 -5.25
N VAL A 232 -7.64 17.50 -5.45
CA VAL A 232 -8.74 17.14 -4.54
C VAL A 232 -8.37 15.96 -3.66
N TYR A 233 -8.39 16.17 -2.34
CA TYR A 233 -8.33 15.11 -1.33
C TYR A 233 -9.73 14.61 -1.00
N ASN A 234 -10.02 13.38 -1.37
CA ASN A 234 -11.29 12.75 -1.11
C ASN A 234 -11.27 11.97 0.19
N LEU A 235 -12.16 12.27 1.11
CA LEU A 235 -12.28 11.63 2.42
C LEU A 235 -13.70 11.16 2.67
N THR A 236 -13.84 10.14 3.52
CA THR A 236 -15.12 9.73 4.07
C THR A 236 -15.14 9.99 5.57
N TYR A 237 -16.25 10.54 6.04
CA TYR A 237 -16.50 10.77 7.46
C TYR A 237 -17.83 10.15 7.87
N ASN A 238 -17.78 9.19 8.79
CA ASN A 238 -18.94 8.60 9.43
C ASN A 238 -18.62 8.38 10.92
N GLU A 239 -19.58 8.69 11.77
CA GLU A 239 -19.45 8.47 13.21
C GLU A 239 -20.53 7.46 13.65
N LYS A 240 -20.10 6.38 14.34
CA LYS A 240 -21.00 5.31 14.76
C LYS A 240 -22.11 5.85 15.68
N GLY A 241 -23.37 5.60 15.31
CA GLY A 241 -24.52 5.96 16.11
C GLY A 241 -24.97 7.41 15.98
N LYS A 242 -24.32 8.22 15.12
CA LYS A 242 -24.73 9.61 14.87
C LYS A 242 -25.31 9.80 13.46
N SER A 243 -26.35 10.60 13.36
CA SER A 243 -26.82 11.14 12.08
C SER A 243 -25.94 12.33 11.71
N ILE A 244 -25.09 12.17 10.70
CA ILE A 244 -24.17 13.21 10.25
C ILE A 244 -24.96 14.31 9.52
N LYS A 245 -24.69 15.56 9.86
CA LYS A 245 -25.22 16.74 9.18
C LYS A 245 -24.17 17.36 8.26
N VAL A 246 -24.60 18.18 7.32
CA VAL A 246 -23.70 18.88 6.39
C VAL A 246 -22.73 19.79 7.14
N GLU A 247 -23.17 20.38 8.24
CA GLU A 247 -22.35 21.24 9.11
C GLU A 247 -21.17 20.46 9.71
N ASP A 248 -21.40 19.20 10.15
CA ASP A 248 -20.34 18.34 10.70
C ASP A 248 -19.30 18.05 9.62
N LEU A 249 -19.75 17.78 8.39
CA LEU A 249 -18.84 17.55 7.26
C LEU A 249 -18.04 18.79 6.88
N LYS A 250 -18.65 19.98 6.94
CA LYS A 250 -17.97 21.25 6.68
C LYS A 250 -16.88 21.51 7.73
N THR A 251 -17.17 21.25 8.99
CA THR A 251 -16.20 21.38 10.08
C THR A 251 -15.04 20.43 9.87
N PHE A 252 -15.32 19.14 9.66
CA PHE A 252 -14.30 18.13 9.41
C PHE A 252 -13.45 18.46 8.17
N ALA A 253 -14.09 18.88 7.06
CA ALA A 253 -13.38 19.27 5.84
C ALA A 253 -12.44 20.45 6.08
N LYS A 254 -12.88 21.44 6.86
CA LYS A 254 -12.09 22.62 7.21
C LYS A 254 -10.91 22.25 8.10
N ASP A 255 -11.14 21.46 9.15
CA ASP A 255 -10.09 21.05 10.09
C ASP A 255 -9.01 20.20 9.36
N PHE A 256 -9.45 19.30 8.50
CA PHE A 256 -8.53 18.51 7.68
C PHE A 256 -7.77 19.38 6.66
N TYR A 257 -8.42 20.34 6.03
CA TYR A 257 -7.78 21.32 5.14
C TYR A 257 -6.70 22.10 5.89
N GLU A 258 -6.99 22.62 7.07
CA GLU A 258 -6.02 23.38 7.88
C GLU A 258 -4.87 22.47 8.35
N SER A 259 -5.12 21.21 8.64
CA SER A 259 -4.07 20.24 8.98
C SER A 259 -3.14 19.99 7.79
N LEU A 260 -3.70 19.81 6.58
CA LEU A 260 -2.92 19.65 5.35
C LEU A 260 -2.16 20.94 5.00
N LYS A 261 -2.74 22.12 5.22
CA LYS A 261 -2.09 23.41 4.96
C LYS A 261 -0.85 23.61 5.83
N LYS A 262 -0.80 23.00 7.00
CA LYS A 262 0.41 22.97 7.85
C LYS A 262 1.53 22.12 7.24
N GLN A 263 1.20 21.29 6.25
CA GLN A 263 2.19 20.48 5.52
C GLN A 263 2.78 21.34 4.40
N LYS A 264 3.88 21.96 4.69
CA LYS A 264 4.58 22.79 3.71
C LYS A 264 5.31 21.98 2.65
N TYR A 265 5.62 20.70 2.91
CA TYR A 265 6.52 19.89 2.09
C TYR A 265 5.83 18.62 1.60
N ARG A 266 6.02 18.31 0.33
CA ARG A 266 5.62 17.09 -0.34
C ARG A 266 6.74 16.55 -1.19
N GLY A 267 6.71 15.26 -1.46
CA GLY A 267 7.70 14.58 -2.26
C GLY A 267 8.21 13.35 -1.56
N GLY A 268 9.40 12.93 -1.92
CA GLY A 268 9.99 11.71 -1.43
C GLY A 268 11.40 11.87 -0.88
N VAL A 269 11.79 10.85 -0.14
CA VAL A 269 13.14 10.67 0.37
C VAL A 269 13.64 9.32 -0.09
N GLU A 270 14.80 9.28 -0.71
CA GLU A 270 15.47 8.04 -1.09
C GLU A 270 16.49 7.67 -0.02
N LEU A 271 16.38 6.46 0.48
CA LEU A 271 17.25 5.88 1.49
C LEU A 271 17.97 4.65 0.95
N PHE A 272 18.98 4.18 1.69
CA PHE A 272 19.43 2.79 1.57
C PHE A 272 18.29 1.83 1.96
N GLY A 273 18.44 0.53 1.68
CA GLY A 273 17.43 -0.48 1.98
C GLY A 273 17.03 -0.59 3.46
N VAL A 274 17.84 -0.07 4.37
CA VAL A 274 17.56 -0.02 5.81
C VAL A 274 17.65 1.41 6.34
N PRO A 275 16.84 1.78 7.36
CA PRO A 275 15.82 0.98 8.05
C PRO A 275 14.64 0.63 7.13
N VAL A 276 14.05 -0.56 7.33
CA VAL A 276 12.92 -1.02 6.51
C VAL A 276 11.68 -0.16 6.77
N VAL A 277 11.10 0.34 5.68
CA VAL A 277 9.89 1.16 5.71
C VAL A 277 8.83 0.51 4.83
N HIS A 278 7.58 0.53 5.30
CA HIS A 278 6.38 0.11 4.56
C HIS A 278 5.35 1.22 4.54
N HIS A 279 4.45 1.22 3.56
CA HIS A 279 3.29 2.11 3.59
C HIS A 279 2.47 1.82 4.87
N GLY A 280 1.79 2.82 5.38
CA GLY A 280 1.05 2.70 6.65
C GLY A 280 1.87 2.98 7.90
N MET A 281 3.20 3.01 7.82
CA MET A 281 4.07 3.48 8.89
C MET A 281 4.07 5.00 8.99
N THR A 282 4.69 5.50 10.06
CA THR A 282 5.04 6.92 10.20
C THR A 282 6.55 7.08 10.30
N ILE A 283 7.06 8.18 9.75
CA ILE A 283 8.46 8.56 9.89
C ILE A 283 8.60 9.85 10.69
N ASP A 284 9.60 9.88 11.56
CA ASP A 284 10.07 11.10 12.24
C ASP A 284 11.24 11.65 11.42
N LEU A 285 10.93 12.60 10.53
CA LEU A 285 11.90 13.22 9.64
C LEU A 285 12.61 14.37 10.36
N LYS A 286 13.92 14.38 10.30
CA LYS A 286 14.76 15.44 10.86
C LYS A 286 15.82 15.89 9.87
N SER A 287 16.06 17.19 9.81
CA SER A 287 17.16 17.83 9.11
C SER A 287 17.77 18.89 9.98
N GLU A 288 19.08 18.99 10.00
CA GLU A 288 19.84 20.08 10.63
C GLU A 288 19.98 21.25 9.67
N VAL A 289 20.01 20.98 8.35
CA VAL A 289 20.17 21.98 7.29
C VAL A 289 18.84 22.67 6.98
N THR A 290 17.73 21.93 7.02
CA THR A 290 16.37 22.41 6.70
C THR A 290 15.41 22.06 7.83
N PRO A 291 15.54 22.70 9.02
CA PRO A 291 14.73 22.35 10.21
C PRO A 291 13.22 22.51 10.01
N GLU A 292 12.81 23.34 9.05
CA GLU A 292 11.40 23.54 8.68
C GLU A 292 10.74 22.29 8.11
N MET A 293 11.51 21.34 7.60
CA MET A 293 11.02 20.02 7.12
C MET A 293 10.78 19.05 8.28
N ASN A 294 11.26 19.33 9.48
CA ASN A 294 11.16 18.44 10.63
C ASN A 294 9.70 18.16 10.97
N GLY A 295 9.40 16.88 11.19
CA GLY A 295 8.05 16.47 11.56
C GLY A 295 7.81 14.98 11.42
N CYS A 296 6.64 14.57 11.89
CA CYS A 296 6.16 13.21 11.71
C CYS A 296 5.26 13.14 10.47
N TYR A 297 5.54 12.23 9.57
CA TYR A 297 4.82 12.09 8.30
C TYR A 297 4.32 10.65 8.14
N TYR A 298 3.14 10.50 7.53
CA TYR A 298 2.70 9.19 7.04
C TYR A 298 3.52 8.76 5.84
N VAL A 299 3.76 7.47 5.71
CA VAL A 299 4.33 6.86 4.52
C VAL A 299 3.19 6.53 3.56
N GLU A 300 3.12 7.24 2.44
CA GLU A 300 2.07 7.02 1.45
C GLU A 300 2.41 5.87 0.51
N LYS A 301 3.62 5.87 0.00
CA LYS A 301 4.12 4.90 -0.96
C LYS A 301 5.57 4.57 -0.66
N VAL A 302 5.95 3.34 -0.89
CA VAL A 302 7.35 2.90 -0.85
C VAL A 302 7.64 2.15 -2.14
N THR A 303 8.73 2.54 -2.79
CA THR A 303 9.30 1.81 -3.92
C THR A 303 10.67 1.31 -3.51
N LYS A 304 10.96 0.02 -3.72
CA LYS A 304 12.25 -0.58 -3.38
C LYS A 304 12.89 -1.17 -4.62
N ASP A 305 14.15 -0.85 -4.80
CA ASP A 305 14.97 -1.34 -5.90
C ASP A 305 16.21 -2.03 -5.34
N PHE A 306 16.34 -3.32 -5.66
CA PHE A 306 17.51 -4.13 -5.37
C PHE A 306 18.07 -4.64 -6.70
N ARG A 307 19.36 -4.43 -6.96
CA ARG A 307 20.03 -4.85 -8.19
C ARG A 307 21.41 -5.39 -7.91
N ASP A 308 21.87 -6.31 -8.75
CA ASP A 308 23.20 -6.94 -8.68
C ASP A 308 24.38 -5.96 -8.93
N ASP A 309 24.10 -4.74 -9.41
CA ASP A 309 25.05 -3.63 -9.56
C ASP A 309 25.36 -2.89 -8.22
N ALA A 310 25.15 -3.54 -7.09
CA ALA A 310 25.30 -2.98 -5.75
C ALA A 310 24.30 -1.88 -5.39
N THR A 311 23.11 -1.90 -5.99
CA THR A 311 22.03 -0.97 -5.67
C THR A 311 20.99 -1.65 -4.78
N TYR A 312 20.81 -1.15 -3.53
CA TYR A 312 19.64 -1.44 -2.71
C TYR A 312 19.14 -0.12 -2.14
N ARG A 313 18.02 0.37 -2.67
CA ARG A 313 17.42 1.66 -2.38
C ARG A 313 15.95 1.50 -2.07
N GLN A 314 15.43 2.41 -1.24
CA GLN A 314 14.01 2.59 -1.04
C GLN A 314 13.66 4.07 -1.17
N LYS A 315 12.71 4.39 -2.04
CA LYS A 315 12.10 5.71 -2.16
C LYS A 315 10.79 5.71 -1.38
N ILE A 316 10.66 6.66 -0.47
CA ILE A 316 9.51 6.84 0.40
C ILE A 316 8.81 8.12 -0.01
N ASP A 317 7.59 8.02 -0.52
CA ASP A 317 6.75 9.19 -0.77
C ASP A 317 6.00 9.54 0.53
N LEU A 318 6.16 10.81 0.93
CA LEU A 318 5.54 11.32 2.16
C LEU A 318 4.07 11.61 1.91
N GLY A 319 3.24 11.07 2.77
CA GLY A 319 1.84 11.44 2.90
C GLY A 319 1.65 12.64 3.81
N GLY A 320 0.47 12.76 4.39
CA GLY A 320 0.13 13.79 5.33
C GLY A 320 1.00 13.82 6.59
N ARG A 321 1.04 14.97 7.26
CA ARG A 321 1.69 15.11 8.58
C ARG A 321 0.91 14.30 9.61
N ALA A 322 1.60 13.44 10.33
CA ALA A 322 1.04 12.60 11.38
C ALA A 322 1.44 13.19 12.74
N GLU A 323 0.85 14.32 13.11
CA GLU A 323 1.08 15.04 14.36
C GLU A 323 2.48 14.93 15.00
#